data_1fe314fe738d4a9a008f5ee6628ecdae
#
_entry.id   1fe314fe738d4a9a008f5ee6628ecdae
#
_cell.length_a   1.000
_cell.length_b   1.000
_cell.length_c   1.000
_cell.angle_alpha   90.00
_cell.angle_beta   90.00
_cell.angle_gamma   90.00
#
_symmetry.space_group_name_H-M   'P 1'
#
loop_
_entity.id
_entity.type
_entity.pdbx_description
1 polymer ?
#
loop_
_entity_poly.entity_id
_entity_poly.type
_entity_poly.pdbx_seq_one_letter_code
_entity_poly.pdbx_strand_id
1 'polypeptide(L)'
;MSMHTDSPNLEILLDVPVEVTVELGSCHLPMRDVLQLGNGSVVQLDKIADAPVELLVNRKRVARGEVVVVENRFGIKITELLGNPK
;
A
#
# COMPACT_ATOMS: atom_id res chain seq x y z
N MET A 1 5.93 -12.34 30.97
CA MET A 1 5.37 -12.59 30.64
C MET A 1 5.26 -13.36 30.06
N SER A 2 5.00 -13.70 30.16
CA SER A 2 4.84 -14.43 29.60
C SER A 2 4.26 -14.49 28.75
N MET A 3 4.33 -14.39 28.23
CA MET A 3 3.77 -14.49 27.42
C MET A 3 3.60 -15.60 27.18
N HIS A 4 3.32 -16.17 27.65
CA HIS A 4 3.04 -17.14 27.34
C HIS A 4 2.39 -17.16 26.50
N THR A 5 2.47 -17.09 26.00
CA THR A 5 1.91 -17.14 25.13
C THR A 5 1.12 -17.95 24.94
N ASP A 6 0.29 -17.87 25.35
CA ASP A 6 -0.66 -18.67 25.14
C ASP A 6 -1.15 -18.68 23.84
N SER A 7 -1.19 -19.75 23.17
CA SER A 7 -1.63 -19.89 21.82
C SER A 7 -2.97 -19.31 21.56
N PRO A 8 -3.97 -19.50 22.42
CA PRO A 8 -5.27 -18.91 22.10
C PRO A 8 -5.24 -17.42 21.94
N ASN A 9 -4.45 -16.73 22.75
CA ASN A 9 -4.38 -15.28 22.63
C ASN A 9 -3.67 -14.88 21.36
N LEU A 10 -2.63 -15.60 20.98
CA LEU A 10 -1.93 -15.32 19.77
C LEU A 10 -2.81 -15.57 18.56
N GLU A 11 -3.60 -16.62 18.57
CA GLU A 11 -4.48 -16.90 17.47
C GLU A 11 -5.51 -15.80 17.28
N ILE A 12 -6.00 -15.23 18.36
CA ILE A 12 -6.93 -14.12 18.27
C ILE A 12 -6.24 -12.93 17.60
N LEU A 13 -5.00 -12.66 17.95
CA LEU A 13 -4.28 -11.56 17.34
C LEU A 13 -4.04 -11.79 15.86
N LEU A 14 -3.86 -13.01 15.45
CA LEU A 14 -3.64 -13.31 14.04
C LEU A 14 -4.89 -13.09 13.21
N ASP A 15 -6.05 -13.08 13.82
CA ASP A 15 -7.29 -12.86 13.11
C ASP A 15 -7.73 -11.41 13.10
N VAL A 16 -6.98 -10.52 13.73
CA VAL A 16 -7.34 -9.10 13.74
C VAL A 16 -7.04 -8.53 12.37
N PRO A 17 -8.02 -7.89 11.72
CA PRO A 17 -7.76 -7.32 10.41
C PRO A 17 -6.83 -6.12 10.52
N VAL A 18 -5.99 -5.95 9.53
CA VAL A 18 -5.12 -4.78 9.42
C VAL A 18 -5.36 -4.15 8.07
N GLU A 19 -5.04 -2.87 7.99
CA GLU A 19 -5.21 -2.16 6.75
C GLU A 19 -3.95 -2.27 5.92
N VAL A 20 -4.12 -2.65 4.67
CA VAL A 20 -3.03 -2.73 3.70
C VAL A 20 -3.29 -1.68 2.64
N THR A 21 -2.33 -0.81 2.42
CA THR A 21 -2.44 0.22 1.40
C THR A 21 -1.31 0.11 0.41
N VAL A 22 -1.53 0.67 -0.77
CA VAL A 22 -0.55 0.67 -1.83
C VAL A 22 -0.39 2.09 -2.31
N GLU A 23 0.85 2.56 -2.37
CA GLU A 23 1.15 3.90 -2.86
C GLU A 23 1.54 3.83 -4.32
N LEU A 24 0.82 4.55 -5.15
CA LEU A 24 1.11 4.60 -6.58
C LEU A 24 2.03 5.77 -6.94
N GLY A 25 2.08 6.79 -6.10
CA GLY A 25 2.89 7.95 -6.39
C GLY A 25 2.22 9.21 -5.89
N SER A 26 2.87 10.32 -6.14
CA SER A 26 2.34 11.60 -5.70
C SER A 26 2.73 12.66 -6.73
N CYS A 27 2.16 13.84 -6.58
CA CYS A 27 2.55 14.98 -7.38
C CYS A 27 2.28 16.23 -6.60
N HIS A 28 2.84 17.34 -7.07
CA HIS A 28 2.65 18.64 -6.46
C HIS A 28 2.01 19.55 -7.47
N LEU A 29 0.89 20.14 -7.10
CA LEU A 29 0.18 21.07 -7.97
C LEU A 29 -0.08 22.38 -7.23
N PRO A 30 0.02 23.52 -7.92
CA PRO A 30 -0.44 24.77 -7.31
C PRO A 30 -1.92 24.68 -7.01
N MET A 31 -2.36 25.41 -6.03
CA MET A 31 -3.77 25.38 -5.65
C MET A 31 -4.67 25.78 -6.81
N ARG A 32 -4.24 26.73 -7.66
CA ARG A 32 -5.08 27.13 -8.78
C ARG A 32 -5.36 25.97 -9.73
N ASP A 33 -4.40 25.06 -9.88
CA ASP A 33 -4.62 23.90 -10.74
C ASP A 33 -5.55 22.91 -10.08
N VAL A 34 -5.44 22.74 -8.78
CA VAL A 34 -6.33 21.85 -8.05
C VAL A 34 -7.77 22.33 -8.17
N LEU A 35 -7.98 23.64 -8.10
CA LEU A 35 -9.33 24.18 -8.16
C LEU A 35 -9.95 24.05 -9.54
N GLN A 36 -9.16 23.78 -10.55
CA GLN A 36 -9.67 23.61 -11.91
C GLN A 36 -9.90 22.16 -12.28
N LEU A 37 -9.66 21.22 -11.37
CA LEU A 37 -9.88 19.82 -11.66
C LEU A 37 -11.37 19.55 -11.80
N GLY A 38 -11.69 18.70 -12.75
CA GLY A 38 -13.07 18.31 -13.00
C GLY A 38 -13.10 16.97 -13.68
N ASN A 39 -14.28 16.57 -14.10
CA ASN A 39 -14.41 15.28 -14.78
C ASN A 39 -13.58 15.28 -16.03
N GLY A 40 -12.77 14.25 -16.19
CA GLY A 40 -11.91 14.14 -17.35
C GLY A 40 -10.52 14.71 -17.16
N SER A 41 -10.28 15.45 -16.08
CA SER A 41 -8.94 15.94 -15.80
C SER A 41 -8.01 14.76 -15.52
N VAL A 42 -6.74 14.92 -15.86
CA VAL A 42 -5.73 13.90 -15.63
C VAL A 42 -4.67 14.48 -14.71
N VAL A 43 -4.36 13.76 -13.64
CA VAL A 43 -3.31 14.14 -12.72
C VAL A 43 -2.17 13.14 -12.91
N GLN A 44 -1.01 13.65 -13.26
CA GLN A 44 0.14 12.82 -13.53
C GLN A 44 0.95 12.66 -12.26
N LEU A 45 1.27 11.43 -11.94
CA LEU A 45 2.03 11.13 -10.74
C LEU A 45 3.52 11.10 -11.05
N ASP A 46 4.31 11.16 -10.00
CA ASP A 46 5.76 11.25 -10.13
C ASP A 46 6.44 9.91 -10.40
N LYS A 47 5.68 8.83 -10.48
CA LYS A 47 6.28 7.53 -10.73
C LYS A 47 6.08 7.12 -12.17
N ILE A 48 7.05 6.39 -12.68
CA ILE A 48 7.00 5.86 -14.05
C ILE A 48 6.05 4.68 -14.05
N ALA A 49 5.24 4.58 -15.11
CA ALA A 49 4.41 3.40 -15.29
C ALA A 49 5.29 2.17 -15.28
N ASP A 50 4.82 1.09 -14.71
CA ASP A 50 5.56 -0.16 -14.56
C ASP A 50 6.61 -0.13 -13.46
N ALA A 51 6.78 1.00 -12.77
CA ALA A 51 7.67 0.99 -11.62
C ALA A 51 7.03 0.19 -10.49
N PRO A 52 7.84 -0.46 -9.66
CA PRO A 52 7.27 -1.16 -8.51
C PRO A 52 6.55 -0.20 -7.59
N VAL A 53 5.50 -0.69 -6.97
CA VAL A 53 4.77 0.08 -5.98
C VAL A 53 5.06 -0.48 -4.61
N GLU A 54 4.80 0.32 -3.60
CA GLU A 54 5.09 -0.07 -2.23
C GLU A 54 3.82 -0.43 -1.51
N LEU A 55 3.90 -1.47 -0.74
CA LEU A 55 2.79 -1.96 0.06
C LEU A 55 3.07 -1.63 1.51
N LEU A 56 2.09 -1.01 2.15
CA LEU A 56 2.23 -0.57 3.53
C LEU A 56 1.20 -1.27 4.39
N VAL A 57 1.62 -1.65 5.58
CA VAL A 57 0.72 -2.18 6.60
C VAL A 57 0.83 -1.24 7.77
N ASN A 58 -0.31 -0.64 8.14
CA ASN A 58 -0.36 0.36 9.20
C ASN A 58 0.69 1.44 8.97
N ARG A 59 0.80 1.88 7.72
CA ARG A 59 1.67 2.98 7.31
C ARG A 59 3.15 2.65 7.31
N LYS A 60 3.50 1.38 7.46
CA LYS A 60 4.89 0.96 7.37
C LYS A 60 5.10 0.18 6.10
N ARG A 61 6.18 0.47 5.40
CA ARG A 61 6.49 -0.24 4.18
C ARG A 61 6.95 -1.64 4.51
N VAL A 62 6.31 -2.62 3.91
CA VAL A 62 6.65 -4.01 4.18
C VAL A 62 7.04 -4.76 2.92
N ALA A 63 6.71 -4.24 1.74
CA ALA A 63 6.98 -4.98 0.52
C ALA A 63 6.92 -4.05 -0.68
N ARG A 64 7.45 -4.53 -1.79
CA ARG A 64 7.27 -3.92 -3.10
C ARG A 64 6.67 -4.95 -4.02
N GLY A 65 6.01 -4.46 -5.04
CA GLY A 65 5.41 -5.37 -5.99
C GLY A 65 4.96 -4.67 -7.24
N GLU A 66 4.33 -5.45 -8.08
CA GLU A 66 3.82 -4.98 -9.36
C GLU A 66 2.31 -5.02 -9.34
N VAL A 67 1.70 -4.01 -9.96
CA VAL A 67 0.25 -3.98 -10.08
C VAL A 67 -0.18 -5.01 -11.09
N VAL A 68 -1.12 -5.85 -10.71
CA VAL A 68 -1.70 -6.85 -11.60
C VAL A 68 -3.21 -6.73 -11.53
N VAL A 69 -3.89 -7.41 -12.45
CA VAL A 69 -5.34 -7.43 -12.45
C VAL A 69 -5.78 -8.86 -12.21
N VAL A 70 -6.61 -9.05 -11.19
CA VAL A 70 -7.12 -10.36 -10.84
C VAL A 70 -8.63 -10.24 -10.77
N GLU A 71 -9.33 -10.92 -11.66
CA GLU A 71 -10.81 -10.96 -11.67
C GLU A 71 -11.40 -9.56 -11.60
N ASN A 72 -10.92 -8.69 -12.47
CA ASN A 72 -11.40 -7.31 -12.60
C ASN A 72 -11.06 -6.43 -11.43
N ARG A 73 -10.16 -6.83 -10.58
CA ARG A 73 -9.69 -6.01 -9.47
C ARG A 73 -8.20 -5.86 -9.54
N PHE A 74 -7.72 -4.74 -9.05
CA PHE A 74 -6.28 -4.56 -8.94
C PHE A 74 -5.77 -5.43 -7.80
N GLY A 75 -4.63 -6.05 -8.05
CA GLY A 75 -3.90 -6.76 -7.02
C GLY A 75 -2.45 -6.37 -7.10
N ILE A 76 -1.67 -6.83 -6.14
CA ILE A 76 -0.25 -6.56 -6.11
C ILE A 76 0.48 -7.89 -6.04
N LYS A 77 1.35 -8.12 -7.00
CA LYS A 77 2.22 -9.29 -6.98
C LYS A 77 3.48 -8.90 -6.25
N ILE A 78 3.74 -9.52 -5.12
CA ILE A 78 4.90 -9.17 -4.31
C ILE A 78 6.16 -9.63 -5.02
N THR A 79 7.10 -8.72 -5.19
CA THR A 79 8.37 -9.02 -5.81
C THR A 79 9.53 -8.87 -4.85
N GLU A 80 9.33 -8.17 -3.74
CA GLU A 80 10.41 -7.98 -2.79
C GLU A 80 9.83 -7.72 -1.42
N LEU A 81 10.33 -8.42 -0.42
CA LEU A 81 9.97 -8.13 0.97
C LEU A 81 11.00 -7.18 1.53
N LEU A 82 10.53 -6.12 2.17
CA LEU A 82 11.44 -5.16 2.78
C LEU A 82 11.83 -5.66 4.16
N GLY A 83 13.00 -5.25 4.57
CA GLY A 83 13.50 -5.69 5.85
C GLY A 83 12.59 -5.31 6.98
N ASN A 84 12.76 -6.04 8.06
CA ASN A 84 12.00 -5.79 9.23
C ASN A 84 12.40 -4.45 9.79
N PRO A 85 11.50 -3.53 9.93
CA PRO A 85 11.90 -2.25 10.48
C PRO A 85 12.27 -2.41 11.93
N LYS A 86 13.20 -1.68 12.32
CA LYS A 86 13.61 -1.79 13.69
C LYS A 86 13.29 -0.56 14.43
#